data_4afc27a0a88b2439219a2510e65accf6
#
_entry.id   4afc27a0a88b2439219a2510e65accf6
#
_cell.length_a   1.000
_cell.length_b   1.000
_cell.length_c   1.000
_cell.angle_alpha   90.00
_cell.angle_beta   90.00
_cell.angle_gamma   90.00
#
_symmetry.space_group_name_H-M   'P 1'
#
loop_
_entity.id
_entity.type
_entity.pdbx_description
1 polymer ?
#
loop_
_entity_poly.entity_id
_entity_poly.type
_entity_poly.pdbx_seq_one_letter_code
_entity_poly.pdbx_strand_id
1 'polypeptide(L)'
;MSRELRSVLFDLDGTLLDTAPDMHAALTVLLAENDRPPLPFEAVRNHVSHGSQALVQLGFPDVEGARREALKQRYLEIYARDLCIDTSLFPGLDQVLDACEQRGWPLGVVTNKPAWLTEPLLDALGLTPRLAAIVSGDTLPQRKPAPEPMWLAARQTGLPPEQHCYWGDAERDIAAGRAAGMATLVARWGYIDASQNPDSWGADGALDRPDDFWGWHQAKAGPQWLAS
;
A
#
# COMPACT_ATOMS: atom_id res chain seq x y z
N MET A 1 -4.30 28.12 -5.20
CA MET A 1 -3.54 27.67 -6.38
C MET A 1 -3.87 26.20 -6.56
N SER A 2 -4.36 25.78 -7.74
CA SER A 2 -4.55 24.35 -8.02
C SER A 2 -3.19 23.65 -8.01
N ARG A 3 -3.07 22.55 -7.27
CA ARG A 3 -1.84 21.73 -7.27
C ARG A 3 -1.77 21.02 -8.62
N GLU A 4 -0.74 21.31 -9.42
CA GLU A 4 -0.48 20.55 -10.63
C GLU A 4 0.17 19.22 -10.24
N LEU A 5 -0.61 18.15 -10.25
CA LEU A 5 -0.08 16.81 -9.96
C LEU A 5 0.73 16.29 -11.14
N ARG A 6 1.88 15.69 -10.84
CA ARG A 6 2.84 15.16 -11.83
C ARG A 6 3.47 13.84 -11.39
N SER A 7 2.98 13.23 -10.31
CA SER A 7 3.48 11.96 -9.79
C SER A 7 2.38 11.24 -9.01
N VAL A 8 2.41 9.91 -9.05
CA VAL A 8 1.57 9.06 -8.20
C VAL A 8 2.46 8.16 -7.36
N LEU A 9 2.22 8.16 -6.06
CA LEU A 9 2.83 7.25 -5.11
C LEU A 9 1.75 6.34 -4.51
N PHE A 10 2.10 5.10 -4.22
CA PHE A 10 1.17 4.08 -3.72
C PHE A 10 1.64 3.49 -2.40
N ASP A 11 0.72 3.14 -1.51
CA ASP A 11 0.98 2.03 -0.60
C ASP A 11 1.06 0.73 -1.40
N LEU A 12 1.60 -0.32 -0.80
CA LEU A 12 1.81 -1.59 -1.48
C LEU A 12 0.64 -2.55 -1.24
N ASP A 13 0.57 -3.11 -0.02
CA ASP A 13 -0.40 -4.15 0.36
C ASP A 13 -1.82 -3.53 0.47
N GLY A 14 -2.75 -3.98 -0.36
CA GLY A 14 -4.13 -3.47 -0.37
C GLY A 14 -4.34 -2.23 -1.24
N THR A 15 -3.29 -1.67 -1.81
CA THR A 15 -3.41 -0.49 -2.69
C THR A 15 -2.89 -0.79 -4.09
N LEU A 16 -1.59 -1.01 -4.24
CA LEU A 16 -0.98 -1.37 -5.52
C LEU A 16 -1.14 -2.87 -5.80
N LEU A 17 -0.92 -3.71 -4.79
CA LEU A 17 -0.91 -5.16 -4.90
C LEU A 17 -2.00 -5.82 -4.03
N ASP A 18 -2.69 -6.80 -4.59
CA ASP A 18 -3.49 -7.75 -3.83
C ASP A 18 -2.57 -8.87 -3.31
N THR A 19 -2.03 -8.65 -2.12
CA THR A 19 -1.13 -9.58 -1.42
C THR A 19 -1.85 -10.50 -0.44
N ALA A 20 -3.15 -10.31 -0.23
CA ALA A 20 -3.93 -11.06 0.75
C ALA A 20 -3.93 -12.57 0.49
N PRO A 21 -3.98 -13.08 -0.76
CA PRO A 21 -3.95 -14.52 -1.00
C PRO A 21 -2.69 -15.19 -0.42
N ASP A 22 -1.50 -14.68 -0.74
CA ASP A 22 -0.24 -15.26 -0.27
C ASP A 22 -0.03 -15.05 1.24
N MET A 23 -0.45 -13.91 1.78
CA MET A 23 -0.38 -13.64 3.20
C MET A 23 -1.34 -14.53 4.01
N HIS A 24 -2.53 -14.85 3.46
CA HIS A 24 -3.46 -15.83 4.04
C HIS A 24 -2.90 -17.25 3.96
N ALA A 25 -2.31 -17.64 2.83
CA ALA A 25 -1.66 -18.95 2.67
C ALA A 25 -0.55 -19.14 3.71
N ALA A 26 0.30 -18.14 3.92
CA ALA A 26 1.34 -18.17 4.94
C ALA A 26 0.78 -18.33 6.37
N LEU A 27 -0.32 -17.62 6.69
CA LEU A 27 -0.99 -17.77 7.99
C LEU A 27 -1.59 -19.16 8.14
N THR A 28 -2.16 -19.73 7.09
CA THR A 28 -2.73 -21.09 7.10
C THR A 28 -1.65 -22.13 7.39
N VAL A 29 -0.47 -22.01 6.80
CA VAL A 29 0.68 -22.89 7.09
C VAL A 29 1.11 -22.75 8.55
N LEU A 30 1.24 -21.51 9.05
CA LEU A 30 1.62 -21.28 10.45
C LEU A 30 0.62 -21.87 11.45
N LEU A 31 -0.69 -21.75 11.16
CA LEU A 31 -1.74 -22.34 11.98
C LEU A 31 -1.61 -23.86 12.02
N ALA A 32 -1.40 -24.49 10.86
CA ALA A 32 -1.22 -25.94 10.75
C ALA A 32 0.03 -26.44 11.51
N GLU A 33 1.15 -25.70 11.44
CA GLU A 33 2.38 -26.00 12.23
C GLU A 33 2.14 -25.98 13.76
N ASN A 34 1.05 -25.36 14.21
CA ASN A 34 0.69 -25.22 15.63
C ASN A 34 -0.63 -25.92 15.97
N ASP A 35 -1.06 -26.91 15.20
CA ASP A 35 -2.28 -27.72 15.39
C ASP A 35 -3.57 -26.87 15.54
N ARG A 36 -3.63 -25.72 14.82
CA ARG A 36 -4.80 -24.85 14.80
C ARG A 36 -5.59 -24.97 13.49
N PRO A 37 -6.92 -24.85 13.54
CA PRO A 37 -7.73 -24.84 12.34
C PRO A 37 -7.41 -23.60 11.47
N PRO A 38 -7.52 -23.70 10.11
CA PRO A 38 -7.35 -22.55 9.24
C PRO A 38 -8.46 -21.51 9.49
N LEU A 39 -8.12 -20.24 9.23
CA LEU A 39 -9.09 -19.14 9.23
C LEU A 39 -9.63 -18.91 7.80
N PRO A 40 -10.92 -18.56 7.64
CA PRO A 40 -11.48 -18.21 6.34
C PRO A 40 -10.75 -17.00 5.75
N PHE A 41 -10.58 -16.96 4.42
CA PHE A 41 -9.94 -15.86 3.72
C PHE A 41 -10.57 -14.50 4.06
N GLU A 42 -11.89 -14.42 4.07
CA GLU A 42 -12.64 -13.19 4.37
C GLU A 42 -12.37 -12.64 5.78
N ALA A 43 -12.08 -13.51 6.74
CA ALA A 43 -11.72 -13.09 8.09
C ALA A 43 -10.29 -12.55 8.19
N VAL A 44 -9.41 -12.93 7.25
CA VAL A 44 -7.99 -12.55 7.25
C VAL A 44 -7.74 -11.33 6.37
N ARG A 45 -8.42 -11.23 5.21
CA ARG A 45 -8.17 -10.24 4.17
C ARG A 45 -8.06 -8.81 4.71
N ASN A 46 -9.03 -8.36 5.50
CA ASN A 46 -9.07 -6.98 5.99
C ASN A 46 -8.03 -6.69 7.11
N HIS A 47 -7.33 -7.71 7.60
CA HIS A 47 -6.24 -7.55 8.56
C HIS A 47 -4.87 -7.43 7.90
N VAL A 48 -4.77 -7.71 6.60
CA VAL A 48 -3.51 -7.73 5.85
C VAL A 48 -2.79 -6.37 5.89
N SER A 49 -3.50 -5.26 5.68
CA SER A 49 -2.92 -3.92 5.77
C SER A 49 -2.31 -3.60 7.14
N HIS A 50 -2.74 -4.28 8.21
CA HIS A 50 -2.15 -4.11 9.55
C HIS A 50 -0.86 -4.94 9.75
N GLY A 51 -0.45 -5.73 8.74
CA GLY A 51 0.80 -6.47 8.68
C GLY A 51 0.85 -7.73 9.52
N SER A 52 2.04 -8.35 9.55
CA SER A 52 2.28 -9.67 10.17
C SER A 52 1.88 -9.77 11.64
N GLN A 53 2.03 -8.68 12.39
CA GLN A 53 1.65 -8.67 13.81
C GLN A 53 0.14 -8.85 14.00
N ALA A 54 -0.67 -8.17 13.21
CA ALA A 54 -2.14 -8.28 13.28
C ALA A 54 -2.61 -9.67 12.83
N LEU A 55 -2.01 -10.22 11.79
CA LEU A 55 -2.32 -11.56 11.29
C LEU A 55 -1.99 -12.65 12.31
N VAL A 56 -0.82 -12.57 12.94
CA VAL A 56 -0.46 -13.51 14.03
C VAL A 56 -1.35 -13.31 15.24
N GLN A 57 -1.71 -12.08 15.60
CA GLN A 57 -2.67 -11.82 16.67
C GLN A 57 -4.04 -12.45 16.38
N LEU A 58 -4.50 -12.37 15.13
CA LEU A 58 -5.78 -12.96 14.69
C LEU A 58 -5.75 -14.49 14.80
N GLY A 59 -4.68 -15.14 14.33
CA GLY A 59 -4.52 -16.60 14.37
C GLY A 59 -4.21 -17.16 15.76
N PHE A 60 -3.61 -16.34 16.63
CA PHE A 60 -3.11 -16.76 17.96
C PHE A 60 -3.50 -15.73 19.04
N PRO A 61 -4.80 -15.50 19.27
CA PRO A 61 -5.27 -14.45 20.18
C PRO A 61 -4.89 -14.70 21.65
N ASP A 62 -4.64 -15.96 22.02
CA ASP A 62 -4.26 -16.45 23.34
C ASP A 62 -2.74 -16.44 23.60
N VAL A 63 -1.92 -16.06 22.61
CA VAL A 63 -0.46 -16.07 22.71
C VAL A 63 0.08 -14.65 22.85
N GLU A 64 1.02 -14.45 23.80
CA GLU A 64 1.63 -13.15 24.08
C GLU A 64 3.15 -13.23 24.25
N GLY A 65 3.78 -12.06 24.37
CA GLY A 65 5.19 -11.92 24.70
C GLY A 65 6.13 -12.57 23.67
N ALA A 66 7.19 -13.21 24.17
CA ALA A 66 8.23 -13.80 23.33
C ALA A 66 7.71 -14.88 22.36
N ARG A 67 6.66 -15.62 22.75
CA ARG A 67 6.06 -16.63 21.87
C ARG A 67 5.34 -16.00 20.67
N ARG A 68 4.63 -14.88 20.87
CA ARG A 68 4.01 -14.13 19.75
C ARG A 68 5.07 -13.62 18.78
N GLU A 69 6.18 -13.10 19.29
CA GLU A 69 7.28 -12.63 18.45
C GLU A 69 7.92 -13.78 17.65
N ALA A 70 8.11 -14.96 18.27
CA ALA A 70 8.59 -16.14 17.57
C ALA A 70 7.62 -16.60 16.45
N LEU A 71 6.29 -16.57 16.71
CA LEU A 71 5.29 -16.89 15.70
C LEU A 71 5.30 -15.86 14.56
N LYS A 72 5.47 -14.58 14.87
CA LYS A 72 5.59 -13.53 13.85
C LYS A 72 6.82 -13.74 12.97
N GLN A 73 7.96 -14.07 13.58
CA GLN A 73 9.16 -14.38 12.82
C GLN A 73 8.94 -15.59 11.91
N ARG A 74 8.34 -16.66 12.44
CA ARG A 74 8.03 -17.85 11.66
C ARG A 74 7.05 -17.57 10.52
N TYR A 75 6.02 -16.76 10.77
CA TYR A 75 5.09 -16.29 9.74
C TYR A 75 5.83 -15.59 8.58
N LEU A 76 6.74 -14.67 8.92
CA LEU A 76 7.51 -13.93 7.91
C LEU A 76 8.43 -14.85 7.09
N GLU A 77 9.03 -15.88 7.70
CA GLU A 77 9.82 -16.88 7.00
C GLU A 77 8.97 -17.69 6.00
N ILE A 78 7.77 -18.12 6.42
CA ILE A 78 6.83 -18.84 5.56
C ILE A 78 6.42 -17.94 4.40
N TYR A 79 6.01 -16.72 4.68
CA TYR A 79 5.58 -15.76 3.65
C TYR A 79 6.70 -15.43 2.66
N ALA A 80 7.94 -15.24 3.14
CA ALA A 80 9.08 -14.93 2.28
C ALA A 80 9.44 -16.07 1.31
N ARG A 81 9.19 -17.33 1.71
CA ARG A 81 9.45 -18.50 0.85
C ARG A 81 8.51 -18.55 -0.36
N ASP A 82 7.25 -18.18 -0.15
CA ASP A 82 6.17 -18.27 -1.14
C ASP A 82 5.59 -16.86 -1.42
N LEU A 83 6.48 -15.87 -1.62
CA LEU A 83 6.20 -14.44 -1.55
C LEU A 83 5.26 -13.91 -2.64
N CYS A 84 5.24 -14.52 -3.83
CA CYS A 84 4.52 -14.02 -5.00
C CYS A 84 3.99 -15.19 -5.84
N ILE A 85 3.06 -15.96 -5.28
CA ILE A 85 2.39 -17.09 -5.98
C ILE A 85 1.08 -16.59 -6.60
N ASP A 86 0.22 -15.96 -5.79
CA ASP A 86 -1.10 -15.46 -6.18
C ASP A 86 -1.20 -13.91 -6.08
N THR A 87 -0.13 -13.25 -5.60
CA THR A 87 -0.07 -11.78 -5.55
C THR A 87 -0.05 -11.18 -6.95
N SER A 88 -0.86 -10.16 -7.18
CA SER A 88 -0.95 -9.44 -8.45
C SER A 88 -1.29 -7.96 -8.23
N LEU A 89 -1.14 -7.14 -9.29
CA LEU A 89 -1.73 -5.79 -9.31
C LEU A 89 -3.25 -5.88 -9.14
N PHE A 90 -3.83 -4.94 -8.38
CA PHE A 90 -5.29 -4.80 -8.43
C PHE A 90 -5.76 -4.46 -9.85
N PRO A 91 -6.95 -4.95 -10.27
CA PRO A 91 -7.47 -4.73 -11.61
C PRO A 91 -7.52 -3.25 -11.99
N GLY A 92 -6.93 -2.88 -13.13
CA GLY A 92 -6.90 -1.53 -13.66
C GLY A 92 -5.67 -0.70 -13.26
N LEU A 93 -4.83 -1.17 -12.32
CA LEU A 93 -3.62 -0.45 -11.95
C LEU A 93 -2.54 -0.48 -13.03
N ASP A 94 -2.42 -1.56 -13.78
CA ASP A 94 -1.53 -1.65 -14.93
C ASP A 94 -1.77 -0.48 -15.92
N GLN A 95 -3.04 -0.21 -16.22
CA GLN A 95 -3.44 0.88 -17.11
C GLN A 95 -3.13 2.27 -16.52
N VAL A 96 -3.27 2.43 -15.19
CA VAL A 96 -2.90 3.68 -14.51
C VAL A 96 -1.39 3.89 -14.55
N LEU A 97 -0.60 2.84 -14.27
CA LEU A 97 0.86 2.91 -14.34
C LEU A 97 1.31 3.30 -15.77
N ASP A 98 0.78 2.62 -16.79
CA ASP A 98 1.10 2.90 -18.20
C ASP A 98 0.74 4.34 -18.59
N ALA A 99 -0.43 4.82 -18.15
CA ALA A 99 -0.87 6.18 -18.44
C ALA A 99 -0.02 7.25 -17.72
N CYS A 100 0.51 6.98 -16.53
CA CYS A 100 1.47 7.84 -15.85
C CYS A 100 2.82 7.88 -16.58
N GLU A 101 3.35 6.72 -16.98
CA GLU A 101 4.60 6.61 -17.74
C GLU A 101 4.53 7.36 -19.08
N GLN A 102 3.43 7.22 -19.82
CA GLN A 102 3.20 7.95 -21.08
C GLN A 102 3.20 9.48 -20.89
N ARG A 103 2.86 9.97 -19.69
CA ARG A 103 2.89 11.39 -19.32
C ARG A 103 4.24 11.83 -18.76
N GLY A 104 5.19 10.91 -18.60
CA GLY A 104 6.47 11.17 -17.94
C GLY A 104 6.29 11.44 -16.43
N TRP A 105 5.24 10.92 -15.81
CA TRP A 105 5.00 11.05 -14.38
C TRP A 105 5.76 9.96 -13.62
N PRO A 106 6.72 10.31 -12.77
CA PRO A 106 7.39 9.32 -11.93
C PRO A 106 6.40 8.65 -10.99
N LEU A 107 6.58 7.34 -10.82
CA LEU A 107 5.80 6.49 -9.94
C LEU A 107 6.65 6.09 -8.72
N GLY A 108 6.00 5.73 -7.62
CA GLY A 108 6.72 5.19 -6.48
C GLY A 108 5.84 4.42 -5.51
N VAL A 109 6.50 3.69 -4.62
CA VAL A 109 5.89 2.95 -3.52
C VAL A 109 6.42 3.47 -2.20
N VAL A 110 5.50 3.70 -1.25
CA VAL A 110 5.84 4.01 0.15
C VAL A 110 5.03 3.08 1.06
N THR A 111 5.69 2.09 1.65
CA THR A 111 5.03 1.04 2.42
C THR A 111 5.63 0.86 3.82
N ASN A 112 4.85 0.32 4.76
CA ASN A 112 5.37 -0.13 6.06
C ASN A 112 5.92 -1.57 6.03
N LYS A 113 5.81 -2.26 4.89
CA LYS A 113 6.42 -3.56 4.66
C LYS A 113 7.95 -3.42 4.62
N PRO A 114 8.73 -4.30 5.27
CA PRO A 114 10.18 -4.20 5.28
C PRO A 114 10.80 -4.47 3.90
N ALA A 115 11.97 -3.86 3.63
CA ALA A 115 12.64 -3.89 2.32
C ALA A 115 12.91 -5.31 1.83
N TRP A 116 13.34 -6.21 2.70
CA TRP A 116 13.66 -7.60 2.36
C TRP A 116 12.45 -8.43 1.87
N LEU A 117 11.20 -7.94 2.06
CA LEU A 117 9.97 -8.48 1.48
C LEU A 117 9.47 -7.61 0.31
N THR A 118 9.64 -6.30 0.39
CA THR A 118 9.16 -5.36 -0.63
C THR A 118 9.92 -5.51 -1.94
N GLU A 119 11.24 -5.50 -1.88
CA GLU A 119 12.09 -5.54 -3.07
C GLU A 119 11.92 -6.82 -3.90
N PRO A 120 12.01 -8.04 -3.30
CA PRO A 120 11.79 -9.26 -4.08
C PRO A 120 10.38 -9.39 -4.65
N LEU A 121 9.37 -8.84 -3.96
CA LEU A 121 7.98 -8.84 -4.43
C LEU A 121 7.80 -7.95 -5.66
N LEU A 122 8.36 -6.74 -5.63
CA LEU A 122 8.35 -5.82 -6.77
C LEU A 122 9.13 -6.37 -7.96
N ASP A 123 10.27 -7.02 -7.70
CA ASP A 123 11.09 -7.66 -8.73
C ASP A 123 10.34 -8.83 -9.40
N ALA A 124 9.70 -9.69 -8.62
CA ALA A 124 8.93 -10.83 -9.12
C ALA A 124 7.79 -10.40 -10.05
N LEU A 125 7.21 -9.22 -9.81
CA LEU A 125 6.15 -8.64 -10.63
C LEU A 125 6.67 -7.72 -11.76
N GLY A 126 8.00 -7.56 -11.90
CA GLY A 126 8.61 -6.68 -12.90
C GLY A 126 8.31 -5.19 -12.69
N LEU A 127 7.98 -4.79 -11.46
CA LEU A 127 7.59 -3.42 -11.14
C LEU A 127 8.78 -2.51 -10.79
N THR A 128 9.88 -3.07 -10.30
CA THR A 128 11.06 -2.28 -9.88
C THR A 128 11.53 -1.27 -10.94
N PRO A 129 11.68 -1.63 -12.24
CA PRO A 129 12.13 -0.67 -13.24
C PRO A 129 11.13 0.43 -13.57
N ARG A 130 9.87 0.29 -13.15
CA ARG A 130 8.80 1.27 -13.37
C ARG A 130 8.73 2.34 -12.26
N LEU A 131 9.42 2.11 -11.14
CA LEU A 131 9.31 2.92 -9.94
C LEU A 131 10.54 3.82 -9.76
N ALA A 132 10.33 5.12 -9.75
CA ALA A 132 11.37 6.12 -9.45
C ALA A 132 11.65 6.25 -7.94
N ALA A 133 10.72 5.77 -7.10
CA ALA A 133 10.84 5.80 -5.65
C ALA A 133 10.36 4.48 -5.04
N ILE A 134 11.18 3.89 -4.16
CA ILE A 134 10.80 2.74 -3.33
C ILE A 134 11.24 3.04 -1.90
N VAL A 135 10.28 3.20 -1.00
CA VAL A 135 10.50 3.48 0.42
C VAL A 135 9.78 2.41 1.25
N SER A 136 10.56 1.53 1.84
CA SER A 136 10.10 0.43 2.67
C SER A 136 10.03 0.80 4.15
N GLY A 137 9.38 -0.03 4.96
CA GLY A 137 9.11 0.24 6.36
C GLY A 137 10.33 0.31 7.28
N ASP A 138 11.50 -0.09 6.81
CA ASP A 138 12.80 -0.05 7.50
C ASP A 138 13.85 0.81 6.76
N THR A 139 13.45 1.51 5.70
CA THR A 139 14.34 2.46 4.99
C THR A 139 14.70 3.66 5.88
N LEU A 140 13.77 4.08 6.73
CA LEU A 140 13.96 5.15 7.71
C LEU A 140 13.56 4.65 9.12
N PRO A 141 14.04 5.31 10.19
CA PRO A 141 13.54 5.03 11.54
C PRO A 141 12.03 5.28 11.69
N GLN A 142 11.50 6.28 10.98
CA GLN A 142 10.08 6.64 10.97
C GLN A 142 9.32 5.87 9.90
N ARG A 143 8.06 5.52 10.22
CA ARG A 143 7.12 4.82 9.35
C ARG A 143 5.82 5.63 9.24
N LYS A 144 5.00 5.35 8.23
CA LYS A 144 3.64 5.89 8.17
C LYS A 144 2.89 5.60 9.50
N PRO A 145 2.23 6.57 10.13
CA PRO A 145 1.73 7.85 9.60
C PRO A 145 2.71 9.04 9.63
N ALA A 146 3.97 8.86 10.00
CA ALA A 146 4.96 9.93 9.94
C ALA A 146 5.24 10.36 8.48
N PRO A 147 5.50 11.65 8.19
CA PRO A 147 5.67 12.17 6.83
C PRO A 147 7.04 11.91 6.21
N GLU A 148 8.05 11.52 7.00
CA GLU A 148 9.43 11.37 6.55
C GLU A 148 9.58 10.39 5.37
N PRO A 149 8.90 9.23 5.34
CA PRO A 149 8.92 8.34 4.17
C PRO A 149 8.39 9.00 2.90
N MET A 150 7.36 9.86 3.02
CA MET A 150 6.78 10.59 1.89
C MET A 150 7.75 11.63 1.34
N TRP A 151 8.44 12.38 2.23
CA TRP A 151 9.46 13.34 1.80
C TRP A 151 10.67 12.67 1.15
N LEU A 152 11.04 11.45 1.60
CA LEU A 152 12.08 10.67 0.95
C LEU A 152 11.65 10.27 -0.47
N ALA A 153 10.44 9.75 -0.63
CA ALA A 153 9.92 9.40 -1.95
C ALA A 153 9.84 10.62 -2.89
N ALA A 154 9.40 11.78 -2.39
CA ALA A 154 9.40 13.03 -3.16
C ALA A 154 10.81 13.43 -3.63
N ARG A 155 11.83 13.26 -2.79
CA ARG A 155 13.23 13.49 -3.19
C ARG A 155 13.70 12.51 -4.27
N GLN A 156 13.33 11.24 -4.17
CA GLN A 156 13.70 10.21 -5.14
C GLN A 156 13.06 10.45 -6.51
N THR A 157 11.82 10.94 -6.56
CA THR A 157 11.14 11.30 -7.82
C THR A 157 11.64 12.61 -8.41
N GLY A 158 12.36 13.44 -7.66
CA GLY A 158 12.83 14.76 -8.09
C GLY A 158 11.75 15.85 -8.13
N LEU A 159 10.56 15.61 -7.55
CA LEU A 159 9.45 16.55 -7.53
C LEU A 159 9.15 17.01 -6.09
N PRO A 160 8.62 18.23 -5.89
CA PRO A 160 8.20 18.68 -4.56
C PRO A 160 6.94 17.94 -4.10
N PRO A 161 6.72 17.77 -2.77
CA PRO A 161 5.62 16.97 -2.23
C PRO A 161 4.24 17.32 -2.79
N GLU A 162 3.95 18.61 -3.00
CA GLU A 162 2.65 19.10 -3.49
C GLU A 162 2.31 18.68 -4.93
N GLN A 163 3.27 18.15 -5.69
CA GLN A 163 3.05 17.60 -7.03
C GLN A 163 2.76 16.08 -7.02
N HIS A 164 2.69 15.48 -5.84
CA HIS A 164 2.39 14.06 -5.69
C HIS A 164 0.95 13.84 -5.26
N CYS A 165 0.38 12.75 -5.78
CA CYS A 165 -0.84 12.13 -5.25
C CYS A 165 -0.48 10.80 -4.62
N TYR A 166 -0.73 10.63 -3.33
CA TYR A 166 -0.49 9.38 -2.60
C TYR A 166 -1.79 8.60 -2.42
N TRP A 167 -1.78 7.32 -2.79
CA TRP A 167 -2.92 6.41 -2.66
C TRP A 167 -2.65 5.41 -1.56
N GLY A 168 -3.65 5.17 -0.72
CA GLY A 168 -3.58 4.17 0.34
C GLY A 168 -4.95 3.66 0.77
N ASP A 169 -4.97 2.52 1.42
CA ASP A 169 -6.19 1.87 1.91
C ASP A 169 -6.32 1.92 3.45
N ALA A 170 -5.46 2.69 4.13
CA ALA A 170 -5.50 2.82 5.58
C ALA A 170 -5.37 4.28 6.04
N GLU A 171 -5.95 4.60 7.22
CA GLU A 171 -5.91 5.95 7.79
C GLU A 171 -4.48 6.50 7.92
N ARG A 172 -3.50 5.65 8.27
CA ARG A 172 -2.09 6.05 8.38
C ARG A 172 -1.49 6.53 7.06
N ASP A 173 -2.01 6.06 5.92
CA ASP A 173 -1.56 6.46 4.58
C ASP A 173 -2.00 7.88 4.29
N ILE A 174 -3.27 8.14 4.54
CA ILE A 174 -3.87 9.46 4.36
C ILE A 174 -3.22 10.47 5.32
N ALA A 175 -3.01 10.08 6.58
CA ALA A 175 -2.33 10.92 7.57
C ALA A 175 -0.90 11.27 7.13
N ALA A 176 -0.11 10.29 6.66
CA ALA A 176 1.27 10.51 6.20
C ALA A 176 1.33 11.42 4.97
N GLY A 177 0.51 11.16 3.95
CA GLY A 177 0.47 11.95 2.72
C GLY A 177 0.06 13.40 3.00
N ARG A 178 -0.97 13.61 3.81
CA ARG A 178 -1.42 14.95 4.22
C ARG A 178 -0.36 15.70 5.01
N ALA A 179 0.27 15.04 5.99
CA ALA A 179 1.35 15.64 6.79
C ALA A 179 2.56 16.02 5.93
N ALA A 180 2.81 15.29 4.85
CA ALA A 180 3.85 15.61 3.88
C ALA A 180 3.47 16.72 2.89
N GLY A 181 2.21 17.16 2.83
CA GLY A 181 1.72 18.15 1.88
C GLY A 181 1.32 17.60 0.52
N MET A 182 1.20 16.28 0.38
CA MET A 182 0.72 15.61 -0.82
C MET A 182 -0.80 15.64 -0.92
N ALA A 183 -1.35 15.49 -2.14
CA ALA A 183 -2.74 15.09 -2.30
C ALA A 183 -2.89 13.62 -1.89
N THR A 184 -4.05 13.25 -1.33
CA THR A 184 -4.27 11.89 -0.84
C THR A 184 -5.58 11.32 -1.34
N LEU A 185 -5.57 10.05 -1.75
CA LEU A 185 -6.74 9.31 -2.20
C LEU A 185 -6.87 7.99 -1.47
N VAL A 186 -8.09 7.68 -1.07
CA VAL A 186 -8.43 6.37 -0.50
C VAL A 186 -8.64 5.37 -1.65
N ALA A 187 -7.93 4.25 -1.61
CA ALA A 187 -8.15 3.10 -2.47
C ALA A 187 -9.24 2.20 -1.86
N ARG A 188 -10.51 2.37 -2.29
CA ARG A 188 -11.66 1.66 -1.68
C ARG A 188 -11.70 0.17 -1.99
N TRP A 189 -10.96 -0.30 -3.00
CA TRP A 189 -10.80 -1.74 -3.28
C TRP A 189 -9.90 -2.47 -2.29
N GLY A 190 -9.20 -1.72 -1.42
CA GLY A 190 -8.21 -2.24 -0.47
C GLY A 190 -8.78 -3.06 0.68
N TYR A 191 -7.98 -3.24 1.72
CA TYR A 191 -8.30 -4.09 2.87
C TYR A 191 -8.96 -3.29 4.00
N ILE A 192 -10.03 -2.57 3.66
CA ILE A 192 -10.76 -1.72 4.59
C ILE A 192 -11.81 -2.55 5.31
N ASP A 193 -11.69 -2.62 6.63
CA ASP A 193 -12.68 -3.31 7.47
C ASP A 193 -13.98 -2.52 7.56
N ALA A 194 -15.11 -3.22 7.65
CA ALA A 194 -16.44 -2.60 7.74
C ALA A 194 -16.64 -1.71 8.98
N SER A 195 -15.80 -1.86 10.00
CA SER A 195 -15.79 -0.99 11.18
C SER A 195 -15.12 0.36 10.95
N GLN A 196 -14.34 0.50 9.87
CA GLN A 196 -13.63 1.71 9.52
C GLN A 196 -14.51 2.62 8.66
N ASN A 197 -14.31 3.93 8.82
CA ASN A 197 -14.99 4.94 8.00
C ASN A 197 -13.95 5.74 7.20
N PRO A 198 -13.60 5.32 5.97
CA PRO A 198 -12.59 6.01 5.15
C PRO A 198 -12.93 7.47 4.84
N ASP A 199 -14.21 7.83 4.82
CA ASP A 199 -14.66 9.20 4.57
C ASP A 199 -14.27 10.16 5.71
N SER A 200 -13.97 9.61 6.91
CA SER A 200 -13.49 10.40 8.06
C SER A 200 -11.98 10.62 8.09
N TRP A 201 -11.18 9.95 7.26
CA TRP A 201 -9.70 10.06 7.26
C TRP A 201 -9.20 11.40 6.73
N GLY A 202 -10.08 12.17 6.08
CA GLY A 202 -9.77 13.51 5.58
C GLY A 202 -8.92 13.50 4.31
N ALA A 203 -9.02 12.48 3.48
CA ALA A 203 -8.41 12.43 2.16
C ALA A 203 -9.00 13.50 1.22
N ASP A 204 -8.27 13.86 0.17
CA ASP A 204 -8.74 14.77 -0.87
C ASP A 204 -9.80 14.13 -1.79
N GLY A 205 -9.91 12.81 -1.75
CA GLY A 205 -10.92 12.02 -2.47
C GLY A 205 -10.78 10.52 -2.20
N ALA A 206 -11.67 9.75 -2.80
CA ALA A 206 -11.64 8.29 -2.77
C ALA A 206 -11.91 7.76 -4.17
N LEU A 207 -11.30 6.63 -4.49
CA LEU A 207 -11.45 5.92 -5.75
C LEU A 207 -12.11 4.57 -5.48
N ASP A 208 -13.20 4.28 -6.18
CA ASP A 208 -13.81 2.95 -6.14
C ASP A 208 -13.07 2.00 -7.09
N ARG A 209 -12.47 2.54 -8.15
CA ARG A 209 -11.63 1.86 -9.14
C ARG A 209 -10.40 2.70 -9.48
N PRO A 210 -9.26 2.08 -9.86
CA PRO A 210 -8.06 2.84 -10.20
C PRO A 210 -8.24 3.86 -11.33
N ASP A 211 -9.04 3.54 -12.34
CA ASP A 211 -9.32 4.41 -13.50
C ASP A 211 -10.14 5.66 -13.14
N ASP A 212 -10.86 5.69 -12.03
CA ASP A 212 -11.58 6.87 -11.53
C ASP A 212 -10.61 8.05 -11.24
N PHE A 213 -9.32 7.76 -11.09
CA PHE A 213 -8.29 8.77 -10.85
C PHE A 213 -8.28 9.88 -11.88
N TRP A 214 -8.41 9.55 -13.15
CA TRP A 214 -8.33 10.55 -14.20
C TRP A 214 -9.51 11.52 -14.17
N GLY A 215 -10.71 11.03 -13.86
CA GLY A 215 -11.89 11.88 -13.63
C GLY A 215 -11.72 12.79 -12.41
N TRP A 216 -11.24 12.24 -11.31
CA TRP A 216 -10.94 13.01 -10.10
C TRP A 216 -9.85 14.08 -10.35
N HIS A 217 -8.76 13.71 -11.02
CA HIS A 217 -7.67 14.62 -11.35
C HIS A 217 -8.15 15.78 -12.23
N GLN A 218 -8.94 15.51 -13.27
CA GLN A 218 -9.51 16.53 -14.13
C GLN A 218 -10.42 17.49 -13.37
N ALA A 219 -11.27 16.99 -12.49
CA ALA A 219 -12.17 17.81 -11.68
C ALA A 219 -11.41 18.77 -10.73
N LYS A 220 -10.24 18.34 -10.21
CA LYS A 220 -9.38 19.16 -9.34
C LYS A 220 -8.52 20.17 -10.09
N ALA A 221 -8.13 19.89 -11.33
CA ALA A 221 -7.33 20.80 -12.17
C ALA A 221 -8.13 22.06 -12.59
N GLY A 222 -9.47 22.03 -12.56
CA GLY A 222 -10.31 23.12 -13.02
C GLY A 222 -10.29 23.31 -14.56
N PRO A 223 -11.11 24.19 -15.13
CA PRO A 223 -11.32 24.30 -16.58
C PRO A 223 -10.17 24.98 -17.36
N GLN A 224 -8.99 25.21 -16.77
CA GLN A 224 -7.93 26.03 -17.38
C GLN A 224 -7.16 25.41 -18.56
N TRP A 225 -7.41 24.16 -18.95
CA TRP A 225 -6.66 23.53 -20.05
C TRP A 225 -7.53 23.09 -21.25
N LEU A 226 -8.76 23.61 -21.31
CA LEU A 226 -9.57 23.55 -22.53
C LEU A 226 -9.31 24.74 -23.46
N ALA A 227 -8.32 25.59 -23.16
CA ALA A 227 -7.98 26.81 -23.92
C ALA A 227 -6.51 26.77 -24.42
N SER A 228 -6.16 25.74 -25.21
CA SER A 228 -4.99 25.80 -26.10
C SER A 228 -5.11 24.76 -27.22
#